data_f638367d2f24229c6a0b27b247a54bfa
#
_entry.id   f638367d2f24229c6a0b27b247a54bfa
#
_cell.length_a   1.000
_cell.length_b   1.000
_cell.length_c   1.000
_cell.angle_alpha   90.00
_cell.angle_beta   90.00
_cell.angle_gamma   90.00
#
_symmetry.space_group_name_H-M   'P 1'
#
loop_
_entity.id
_entity.type
_entity.pdbx_description
1 polymer ?
#
loop_
_entity_poly.entity_id
_entity_poly.type
_entity_poly.pdbx_seq_one_letter_code
_entity_poly.pdbx_strand_id
1 'polypeptide(L)'
;MIFHLKSFLIVSLIVSQLLHGNLKADSNWPSWRGSTGNGTAPDTSNPPKEWSEEKNILWKTKLEGLGHSTPVIWEDKIFLTSAVPFGKKTIPPVPDNAPGSHDNLPVSQSHQFHVICIDKKSGKIIWKTKCHETFPHEGGHKSGSQASASPVTDGKYLFAYFGSHGLFSIDCSTGKIIWKRDFGTMATKHGHGEGSSPALKGNTLIINWDHEKQSAIYALNKLTGENLWKAERKEVTSWSSPLIVEVDNTSQVIISATDRIRGYDLNDGRIIWECSGMSNNVVASPVSENGKVYLGCSYDKRALIAINLNGAKGDITDTSHVMWSTNKRTPYVPSPLLYKGTLYYLSHYQGILSVTHAESGKTKSGPFRIDSLREIYSSPVAASNHIYITSREGLTIVISHEDEPKPIAFNKLEDSFSASAAIAGNYLFLRGENYLYCIGSKQKN
;
A
#
# COMPACT_ATOMS: atom_id res chain seq x y z
N MET A 1 2.04 18.11 -54.92
CA MET A 1 1.35 16.92 -54.35
C MET A 1 2.21 16.10 -53.39
N ILE A 2 3.50 16.38 -53.20
CA ILE A 2 4.42 15.62 -52.34
C ILE A 2 4.49 16.21 -50.88
N PHE A 3 4.14 17.48 -50.70
CA PHE A 3 4.18 18.13 -49.37
C PHE A 3 3.04 17.75 -48.41
N HIS A 4 1.87 17.33 -48.92
CA HIS A 4 0.75 16.93 -48.06
C HIS A 4 0.85 15.50 -47.51
N LEU A 5 1.60 14.60 -48.15
CA LEU A 5 1.75 13.22 -47.66
C LEU A 5 2.69 13.11 -46.46
N LYS A 6 3.72 13.97 -46.35
CA LYS A 6 4.65 13.96 -45.20
C LYS A 6 4.01 14.50 -43.93
N SER A 7 3.12 15.48 -44.02
CA SER A 7 2.41 16.02 -42.82
C SER A 7 1.40 15.02 -42.28
N PHE A 8 0.74 14.22 -43.10
CA PHE A 8 -0.20 13.19 -42.63
C PHE A 8 0.50 12.02 -41.93
N LEU A 9 1.69 11.63 -42.38
CA LEU A 9 2.46 10.57 -41.73
C LEU A 9 3.02 10.98 -40.36
N ILE A 10 3.45 12.24 -40.24
CA ILE A 10 3.99 12.75 -38.95
C ILE A 10 2.88 12.89 -37.91
N VAL A 11 1.70 13.39 -38.29
CA VAL A 11 0.55 13.48 -37.37
C VAL A 11 0.07 12.09 -36.95
N SER A 12 0.02 11.12 -37.88
CA SER A 12 -0.36 9.75 -37.57
C SER A 12 0.64 9.07 -36.59
N LEU A 13 1.96 9.33 -36.73
CA LEU A 13 2.96 8.78 -35.81
C LEU A 13 2.89 9.43 -34.43
N ILE A 14 2.66 10.74 -34.32
CA ILE A 14 2.53 11.45 -33.05
C ILE A 14 1.26 11.01 -32.32
N VAL A 15 0.13 10.89 -33.00
CA VAL A 15 -1.12 10.38 -32.42
C VAL A 15 -0.97 8.92 -31.97
N SER A 16 -0.27 8.07 -32.74
CA SER A 16 0.02 6.69 -32.35
C SER A 16 0.92 6.63 -31.10
N GLN A 17 1.94 7.48 -31.00
CA GLN A 17 2.80 7.51 -29.81
C GLN A 17 2.08 8.05 -28.56
N LEU A 18 1.21 9.04 -28.69
CA LEU A 18 0.38 9.55 -27.60
C LEU A 18 -0.64 8.51 -27.12
N LEU A 19 -1.28 7.78 -28.02
CA LEU A 19 -2.21 6.69 -27.67
C LEU A 19 -1.49 5.50 -27.01
N HIS A 20 -0.29 5.14 -27.45
CA HIS A 20 0.51 4.08 -26.81
C HIS A 20 1.08 4.53 -25.46
N GLY A 21 1.41 5.81 -25.30
CA GLY A 21 1.85 6.38 -24.01
C GLY A 21 0.74 6.33 -22.95
N ASN A 22 -0.48 6.72 -23.30
CA ASN A 22 -1.61 6.68 -22.37
C ASN A 22 -2.03 5.24 -22.02
N LEU A 23 -2.03 4.31 -22.97
CA LEU A 23 -2.34 2.89 -22.71
C LEU A 23 -1.31 2.23 -21.79
N LYS A 24 -0.04 2.64 -21.84
CA LYS A 24 1.00 2.14 -20.92
C LYS A 24 0.88 2.70 -19.50
N ALA A 25 0.50 3.97 -19.35
CA ALA A 25 0.30 4.59 -18.04
C ALA A 25 -0.85 3.93 -17.27
N ASP A 26 -1.94 3.58 -17.94
CA ASP A 26 -3.12 2.94 -17.35
C ASP A 26 -2.88 1.50 -16.86
N SER A 27 -1.75 0.89 -17.19
CA SER A 27 -1.41 -0.48 -16.80
C SER A 27 -0.38 -0.58 -15.66
N ASN A 28 -0.08 0.53 -14.97
CA ASN A 28 0.89 0.58 -13.88
C ASN A 28 0.22 0.55 -12.51
N TRP A 29 0.95 -0.01 -11.52
CA TRP A 29 0.62 0.03 -10.10
C TRP A 29 1.88 0.41 -9.31
N PRO A 30 2.30 1.70 -9.34
CA PRO A 30 3.66 2.13 -9.01
C PRO A 30 4.00 2.13 -7.52
N SER A 31 3.02 1.98 -6.66
CA SER A 31 3.17 2.03 -5.20
C SER A 31 2.14 1.16 -4.51
N TRP A 32 2.25 1.04 -3.18
CA TRP A 32 1.18 0.46 -2.38
C TRP A 32 -0.13 1.23 -2.59
N ARG A 33 -1.20 0.51 -2.92
CA ARG A 33 -2.53 1.03 -3.29
C ARG A 33 -2.58 1.80 -4.62
N GLY A 34 -1.61 1.56 -5.53
CA GLY A 34 -1.65 2.07 -6.90
C GLY A 34 -1.25 3.54 -7.05
N SER A 35 -1.56 4.11 -8.20
CA SER A 35 -1.13 5.46 -8.56
C SER A 35 -1.83 6.57 -7.76
N THR A 36 -3.02 6.32 -7.25
CA THR A 36 -3.80 7.29 -6.47
C THR A 36 -3.67 7.11 -4.96
N GLY A 37 -3.09 6.00 -4.50
CA GLY A 37 -3.09 5.61 -3.09
C GLY A 37 -4.45 5.09 -2.56
N ASN A 38 -5.48 5.04 -3.39
CA ASN A 38 -6.84 4.64 -2.99
C ASN A 38 -7.13 3.14 -3.15
N GLY A 39 -6.24 2.37 -3.80
CA GLY A 39 -6.49 0.96 -4.13
C GLY A 39 -7.37 0.77 -5.35
N THR A 40 -7.46 1.77 -6.22
CA THR A 40 -8.31 1.76 -7.40
C THR A 40 -7.46 1.71 -8.67
N ALA A 41 -7.87 0.89 -9.63
CA ALA A 41 -7.33 0.90 -10.98
C ALA A 41 -8.17 1.80 -11.90
N PRO A 42 -7.62 2.26 -13.02
CA PRO A 42 -8.38 2.98 -14.04
C PRO A 42 -9.61 2.20 -14.51
N ASP A 43 -10.65 2.90 -14.92
CA ASP A 43 -11.91 2.29 -15.41
C ASP A 43 -11.73 1.42 -16.68
N THR A 44 -10.61 1.59 -17.39
CA THR A 44 -10.19 0.74 -18.52
C THR A 44 -9.69 -0.63 -18.09
N SER A 45 -9.35 -0.82 -16.81
CA SER A 45 -8.87 -2.09 -16.24
C SER A 45 -10.04 -3.03 -15.98
N ASN A 46 -9.94 -4.28 -16.48
CA ASN A 46 -10.99 -5.27 -16.33
C ASN A 46 -10.42 -6.66 -15.97
N PRO A 47 -9.89 -6.83 -14.76
CA PRO A 47 -9.37 -8.12 -14.31
C PRO A 47 -10.50 -9.16 -14.16
N PRO A 48 -10.19 -10.48 -14.21
CA PRO A 48 -11.19 -11.52 -14.02
C PRO A 48 -11.93 -11.40 -12.68
N LYS A 49 -13.20 -11.78 -12.70
CA LYS A 49 -14.03 -11.91 -11.49
C LYS A 49 -13.93 -13.30 -10.89
N GLU A 50 -13.64 -14.31 -11.73
CA GLU A 50 -13.59 -15.70 -11.33
C GLU A 50 -12.24 -16.30 -11.64
N TRP A 51 -11.69 -17.06 -10.68
CA TRP A 51 -10.48 -17.88 -10.83
C TRP A 51 -10.46 -19.02 -9.81
N SER A 52 -9.61 -20.00 -10.10
CA SER A 52 -9.23 -21.08 -9.19
C SER A 52 -7.80 -21.51 -9.53
N GLU A 53 -7.23 -22.48 -8.84
CA GLU A 53 -5.92 -23.03 -9.22
C GLU A 53 -5.84 -23.49 -10.69
N GLU A 54 -6.98 -23.85 -11.31
CA GLU A 54 -7.08 -24.36 -12.68
C GLU A 54 -7.64 -23.33 -13.68
N LYS A 55 -8.29 -22.27 -13.21
CA LYS A 55 -9.00 -21.29 -14.04
C LYS A 55 -8.39 -19.91 -13.89
N ASN A 56 -8.09 -19.24 -15.01
CA ASN A 56 -7.64 -17.85 -15.08
C ASN A 56 -6.33 -17.55 -14.32
N ILE A 57 -5.54 -18.54 -13.94
CA ILE A 57 -4.15 -18.38 -13.53
C ILE A 57 -3.29 -18.44 -14.80
N LEU A 58 -2.67 -17.33 -15.17
CA LEU A 58 -1.77 -17.27 -16.32
C LEU A 58 -0.41 -17.88 -15.97
N TRP A 59 0.08 -17.54 -14.79
CA TRP A 59 1.28 -18.10 -14.19
C TRP A 59 1.27 -17.89 -12.67
N LYS A 60 2.06 -18.71 -11.96
CA LYS A 60 2.41 -18.49 -10.56
C LYS A 60 3.91 -18.69 -10.36
N THR A 61 4.54 -17.79 -9.62
CA THR A 61 5.98 -17.79 -9.38
C THR A 61 6.23 -18.06 -7.91
N LYS A 62 7.02 -19.11 -7.62
CA LYS A 62 7.43 -19.44 -6.24
C LYS A 62 8.32 -18.33 -5.69
N LEU A 63 8.03 -17.89 -4.47
CA LEU A 63 8.80 -16.87 -3.75
C LEU A 63 9.64 -17.53 -2.65
N GLU A 64 10.79 -16.93 -2.38
CA GLU A 64 11.64 -17.32 -1.26
C GLU A 64 11.50 -16.33 -0.13
N GLY A 65 11.44 -16.84 1.10
CA GLY A 65 11.25 -16.03 2.30
C GLY A 65 9.85 -15.47 2.44
N LEU A 66 9.65 -14.63 3.44
CA LEU A 66 8.36 -14.03 3.74
C LEU A 66 8.38 -12.54 3.44
N GLY A 67 7.28 -12.03 2.94
CA GLY A 67 7.07 -10.60 2.75
C GLY A 67 5.61 -10.31 2.42
N HIS A 68 5.12 -9.17 2.91
CA HIS A 68 3.73 -8.75 2.72
C HIS A 68 3.60 -7.50 1.84
N SER A 69 4.66 -7.13 1.12
CA SER A 69 4.56 -6.03 0.16
C SER A 69 3.55 -6.34 -0.94
N THR A 70 2.70 -5.37 -1.27
CA THR A 70 1.90 -5.41 -2.50
C THR A 70 2.81 -5.51 -3.72
N PRO A 71 2.45 -6.26 -4.78
CA PRO A 71 3.16 -6.22 -6.04
C PRO A 71 3.15 -4.81 -6.63
N VAL A 72 4.32 -4.23 -6.86
CA VAL A 72 4.47 -2.94 -7.52
C VAL A 72 4.79 -3.17 -8.98
N ILE A 73 4.02 -2.55 -9.88
CA ILE A 73 4.04 -2.86 -11.30
C ILE A 73 4.36 -1.60 -12.10
N TRP A 74 5.36 -1.70 -12.96
CA TRP A 74 5.68 -0.69 -13.93
C TRP A 74 5.97 -1.31 -15.29
N GLU A 75 5.15 -0.99 -16.28
CA GLU A 75 5.18 -1.57 -17.62
C GLU A 75 5.16 -3.11 -17.63
N ASP A 76 6.29 -3.74 -17.93
CA ASP A 76 6.48 -5.19 -18.03
C ASP A 76 7.15 -5.82 -16.79
N LYS A 77 7.38 -5.06 -15.73
CA LYS A 77 8.08 -5.50 -14.51
C LYS A 77 7.20 -5.45 -13.28
N ILE A 78 7.39 -6.43 -12.41
CA ILE A 78 6.77 -6.53 -11.10
C ILE A 78 7.88 -6.56 -10.06
N PHE A 79 7.75 -5.74 -9.00
CA PHE A 79 8.72 -5.65 -7.92
C PHE A 79 8.11 -6.06 -6.59
N LEU A 80 8.85 -6.85 -5.83
CA LEU A 80 8.49 -7.32 -4.49
C LEU A 80 9.66 -7.20 -3.53
N THR A 81 9.37 -7.04 -2.24
CA THR A 81 10.36 -7.17 -1.15
C THR A 81 10.21 -8.54 -0.49
N SER A 82 11.28 -9.12 0.02
CA SER A 82 11.26 -10.40 0.75
C SER A 82 12.36 -10.45 1.81
N ALA A 83 12.08 -11.08 2.94
CA ALA A 83 13.05 -11.39 3.99
C ALA A 83 13.21 -12.91 4.08
N VAL A 84 14.42 -13.40 3.77
CA VAL A 84 14.75 -14.82 3.71
C VAL A 84 15.56 -15.19 4.94
N PRO A 85 15.04 -16.03 5.87
CA PRO A 85 15.81 -16.49 7.01
C PRO A 85 16.96 -17.40 6.52
N PHE A 86 18.14 -17.24 7.12
CA PHE A 86 19.32 -18.05 6.79
C PHE A 86 20.22 -18.27 8.00
N GLY A 87 21.18 -19.19 7.84
CA GLY A 87 22.16 -19.52 8.87
C GLY A 87 21.60 -20.42 9.97
N LYS A 88 22.36 -20.56 11.04
CA LYS A 88 22.02 -21.41 12.18
C LYS A 88 20.91 -20.75 13.02
N LYS A 89 19.93 -21.54 13.44
CA LYS A 89 18.94 -21.07 14.43
C LYS A 89 19.57 -20.91 15.79
N THR A 90 19.27 -19.79 16.47
CA THR A 90 19.56 -19.65 17.91
C THR A 90 18.58 -20.50 18.71
N ILE A 91 19.09 -21.24 19.71
CA ILE A 91 18.29 -22.05 20.63
C ILE A 91 18.72 -21.73 22.05
N PRO A 92 17.84 -21.17 22.91
CA PRO A 92 16.48 -20.72 22.59
C PRO A 92 16.48 -19.53 21.62
N PRO A 93 15.32 -19.24 20.94
CA PRO A 93 15.14 -17.99 20.21
C PRO A 93 15.35 -16.79 21.12
N VAL A 94 15.82 -15.66 20.56
CA VAL A 94 15.95 -14.40 21.31
C VAL A 94 14.54 -13.94 21.72
N PRO A 95 14.27 -13.76 23.03
CA PRO A 95 12.96 -13.32 23.50
C PRO A 95 12.63 -11.92 22.94
N ASP A 96 11.36 -11.69 22.66
CA ASP A 96 10.84 -10.35 22.42
C ASP A 96 10.64 -9.66 23.77
N ASN A 97 11.43 -8.61 24.03
CA ASN A 97 11.39 -7.83 25.26
C ASN A 97 10.63 -6.50 25.12
N ALA A 98 9.91 -6.28 24.01
CA ALA A 98 9.14 -5.06 23.83
C ALA A 98 8.04 -4.96 24.91
N PRO A 99 7.82 -3.77 25.52
CA PRO A 99 6.79 -3.58 26.54
C PRO A 99 5.40 -3.95 26.01
N GLY A 100 4.69 -4.84 26.72
CA GLY A 100 3.36 -5.31 26.34
C GLY A 100 3.33 -6.24 25.12
N SER A 101 4.46 -6.86 24.80
CA SER A 101 4.59 -7.84 23.72
C SER A 101 3.56 -8.98 23.88
N HIS A 102 2.86 -9.27 22.79
CA HIS A 102 1.91 -10.36 22.69
C HIS A 102 1.79 -10.79 21.22
N ASP A 103 1.49 -12.07 21.00
CA ASP A 103 1.33 -12.62 19.64
C ASP A 103 2.54 -12.44 18.70
N ASN A 104 3.73 -12.17 19.25
CA ASN A 104 4.95 -11.99 18.47
C ASN A 104 5.69 -13.30 18.23
N LEU A 105 6.35 -13.39 17.09
CA LEU A 105 7.32 -14.43 16.79
C LEU A 105 8.72 -13.91 17.15
N PRO A 106 9.47 -14.61 18.01
CA PRO A 106 10.82 -14.22 18.37
C PRO A 106 11.77 -14.41 17.18
N VAL A 107 12.84 -13.64 17.15
CA VAL A 107 13.89 -13.81 16.14
C VAL A 107 14.76 -15.00 16.50
N SER A 108 14.97 -15.90 15.54
CA SER A 108 15.80 -17.10 15.73
C SER A 108 16.91 -17.25 14.70
N GLN A 109 16.90 -16.43 13.63
CA GLN A 109 17.88 -16.50 12.55
C GLN A 109 18.18 -15.12 11.98
N SER A 110 19.35 -14.99 11.35
CA SER A 110 19.63 -13.88 10.45
C SER A 110 18.70 -13.90 9.25
N HIS A 111 18.46 -12.74 8.66
CA HIS A 111 17.66 -12.58 7.45
C HIS A 111 18.43 -11.88 6.36
N GLN A 112 18.23 -12.32 5.14
CA GLN A 112 18.62 -11.60 3.93
C GLN A 112 17.40 -10.87 3.37
N PHE A 113 17.53 -9.56 3.21
CA PHE A 113 16.50 -8.68 2.68
C PHE A 113 16.70 -8.52 1.17
N HIS A 114 15.71 -8.92 0.40
CA HIS A 114 15.79 -8.94 -1.05
C HIS A 114 14.72 -8.08 -1.71
N VAL A 115 15.08 -7.55 -2.87
CA VAL A 115 14.13 -7.06 -3.86
C VAL A 115 14.15 -8.02 -5.04
N ILE A 116 12.98 -8.38 -5.53
CA ILE A 116 12.78 -9.33 -6.62
C ILE A 116 12.07 -8.60 -7.76
N CYS A 117 12.61 -8.68 -8.96
CA CYS A 117 11.97 -8.21 -10.19
C CYS A 117 11.52 -9.41 -11.02
N ILE A 118 10.25 -9.39 -11.42
CA ILE A 118 9.61 -10.47 -12.16
C ILE A 118 9.05 -9.90 -13.47
N ASP A 119 9.22 -10.64 -14.56
CA ASP A 119 8.61 -10.31 -15.84
C ASP A 119 7.08 -10.52 -15.77
N LYS A 120 6.34 -9.45 -16.03
CA LYS A 120 4.88 -9.43 -15.89
C LYS A 120 4.17 -10.43 -16.80
N LYS A 121 4.73 -10.69 -17.99
CA LYS A 121 4.11 -11.57 -18.98
C LYS A 121 4.33 -13.05 -18.68
N SER A 122 5.55 -13.41 -18.27
CA SER A 122 5.96 -14.81 -18.11
C SER A 122 6.03 -15.29 -16.66
N GLY A 123 6.06 -14.39 -15.69
CA GLY A 123 6.30 -14.70 -14.28
C GLY A 123 7.76 -15.08 -13.97
N LYS A 124 8.68 -15.00 -14.93
CA LYS A 124 10.10 -15.34 -14.70
C LYS A 124 10.79 -14.24 -13.89
N ILE A 125 11.63 -14.64 -12.94
CA ILE A 125 12.49 -13.70 -12.21
C ILE A 125 13.52 -13.15 -13.20
N ILE A 126 13.55 -11.81 -13.35
CA ILE A 126 14.53 -11.08 -14.18
C ILE A 126 15.82 -10.89 -13.38
N TRP A 127 15.68 -10.39 -12.14
CA TRP A 127 16.79 -10.21 -11.21
C TRP A 127 16.30 -10.29 -9.76
N LYS A 128 17.21 -10.63 -8.85
CA LYS A 128 17.01 -10.64 -7.40
C LYS A 128 18.21 -9.96 -6.75
N THR A 129 17.97 -8.88 -6.02
CA THR A 129 19.03 -8.09 -5.36
C THR A 129 18.97 -8.29 -3.86
N LYS A 130 20.08 -8.75 -3.25
CA LYS A 130 20.26 -8.73 -1.81
C LYS A 130 20.63 -7.30 -1.37
N CYS A 131 19.74 -6.65 -0.66
CA CYS A 131 19.88 -5.28 -0.16
C CYS A 131 20.64 -5.23 1.16
N HIS A 132 20.30 -6.12 2.09
CA HIS A 132 20.86 -6.15 3.44
C HIS A 132 20.90 -7.58 3.99
N GLU A 133 21.73 -7.79 5.02
CA GLU A 133 21.85 -9.05 5.72
C GLU A 133 22.14 -8.75 7.19
N THR A 134 21.27 -9.21 8.09
CA THR A 134 21.44 -8.99 9.53
C THR A 134 20.58 -9.94 10.35
N PHE A 135 20.89 -10.03 11.66
CA PHE A 135 19.96 -10.57 12.63
C PHE A 135 18.99 -9.45 13.02
N PRO A 136 17.66 -9.58 12.77
CA PRO A 136 16.71 -8.53 13.11
C PRO A 136 16.76 -8.18 14.61
N HIS A 137 16.74 -6.88 14.90
CA HIS A 137 16.83 -6.38 16.28
C HIS A 137 15.53 -6.58 17.09
N GLU A 138 14.41 -6.76 16.40
CA GLU A 138 13.07 -6.94 16.96
C GLU A 138 12.37 -8.06 16.18
N GLY A 139 11.48 -8.78 16.84
CA GLY A 139 10.64 -9.79 16.19
C GLY A 139 9.57 -9.16 15.32
N GLY A 140 8.37 -9.65 15.45
CA GLY A 140 7.21 -9.10 14.76
C GLY A 140 5.95 -9.86 15.14
N HIS A 141 4.81 -9.22 14.97
CA HIS A 141 3.53 -9.90 15.15
C HIS A 141 3.45 -11.14 14.26
N LYS A 142 2.85 -12.24 14.77
CA LYS A 142 2.72 -13.52 14.04
C LYS A 142 2.06 -13.41 12.65
N SER A 143 1.30 -12.34 12.39
CA SER A 143 0.72 -12.05 11.10
C SER A 143 1.56 -11.08 10.24
N GLY A 144 2.69 -10.60 10.75
CA GLY A 144 3.60 -9.68 10.09
C GLY A 144 4.71 -10.37 9.31
N SER A 145 5.60 -9.59 8.73
CA SER A 145 6.84 -10.03 8.10
C SER A 145 7.93 -8.98 8.26
N GLN A 146 9.20 -9.39 8.17
CA GLN A 146 10.34 -8.47 8.17
C GLN A 146 10.46 -7.67 6.84
N ALA A 147 9.55 -7.89 5.86
CA ALA A 147 9.46 -7.20 4.58
C ALA A 147 8.01 -6.86 4.25
N SER A 148 7.34 -6.12 5.15
CA SER A 148 5.94 -5.74 5.01
C SER A 148 5.72 -4.50 4.15
N ALA A 149 6.64 -3.53 4.19
CA ALA A 149 6.53 -2.32 3.38
C ALA A 149 6.60 -2.63 1.88
N SER A 150 5.70 -2.04 1.12
CA SER A 150 5.70 -2.13 -0.34
C SER A 150 6.69 -1.11 -0.92
N PRO A 151 7.46 -1.45 -1.95
CA PRO A 151 8.31 -0.48 -2.63
C PRO A 151 7.47 0.56 -3.39
N VAL A 152 8.13 1.61 -3.86
CA VAL A 152 7.54 2.60 -4.78
C VAL A 152 8.51 2.85 -5.93
N THR A 153 7.97 3.12 -7.14
CA THR A 153 8.80 3.34 -8.33
C THR A 153 8.29 4.47 -9.21
N ASP A 154 9.20 5.10 -9.94
CA ASP A 154 8.93 6.01 -11.06
C ASP A 154 9.25 5.36 -12.43
N GLY A 155 9.52 4.06 -12.44
CA GLY A 155 9.87 3.28 -13.62
C GLY A 155 11.38 3.23 -13.90
N LYS A 156 12.15 4.22 -13.47
CA LYS A 156 13.61 4.24 -13.56
C LYS A 156 14.25 3.74 -12.26
N TYR A 157 13.79 4.25 -11.14
CA TYR A 157 14.24 3.91 -9.81
C TYR A 157 13.14 3.22 -9.02
N LEU A 158 13.53 2.21 -8.26
CA LEU A 158 12.72 1.54 -7.26
C LEU A 158 13.25 1.88 -5.87
N PHE A 159 12.36 2.28 -4.97
CA PHE A 159 12.71 2.59 -3.59
C PHE A 159 12.13 1.50 -2.69
N ALA A 160 12.99 0.63 -2.17
CA ALA A 160 12.62 -0.47 -1.29
C ALA A 160 13.00 -0.13 0.15
N TYR A 161 12.00 -0.14 1.02
CA TYR A 161 12.15 0.22 2.43
C TYR A 161 11.92 -1.00 3.31
N PHE A 162 12.87 -1.26 4.20
CA PHE A 162 12.83 -2.35 5.16
C PHE A 162 12.91 -1.82 6.61
N GLY A 163 12.36 -0.63 6.85
CA GLY A 163 12.37 0.00 8.16
C GLY A 163 13.77 0.19 8.72
N SER A 164 14.03 -0.36 9.90
CA SER A 164 15.34 -0.34 10.57
C SER A 164 16.46 -1.05 9.80
N HIS A 165 16.13 -1.80 8.76
CA HIS A 165 17.12 -2.49 7.92
C HIS A 165 17.47 -1.69 6.66
N GLY A 166 16.97 -0.45 6.56
CA GLY A 166 17.38 0.53 5.58
C GLY A 166 16.40 0.75 4.41
N LEU A 167 16.70 1.81 3.69
CA LEU A 167 16.04 2.21 2.44
C LEU A 167 17.05 2.13 1.30
N PHE A 168 16.63 1.56 0.18
CA PHE A 168 17.50 1.31 -0.98
C PHE A 168 16.86 1.88 -2.23
N SER A 169 17.64 2.66 -2.98
CA SER A 169 17.33 3.02 -4.36
C SER A 169 17.97 2.03 -5.30
N ILE A 170 17.18 1.46 -6.20
CA ILE A 170 17.59 0.39 -7.10
C ILE A 170 17.22 0.78 -8.52
N ASP A 171 18.11 0.56 -9.48
CA ASP A 171 17.82 0.70 -10.89
C ASP A 171 16.85 -0.40 -11.34
N CYS A 172 15.67 -0.02 -11.85
CA CYS A 172 14.60 -0.96 -12.22
C CYS A 172 15.01 -1.93 -13.33
N SER A 173 15.96 -1.55 -14.19
CA SER A 173 16.35 -2.36 -15.34
C SER A 173 17.38 -3.45 -14.97
N THR A 174 18.32 -3.11 -14.08
CA THR A 174 19.47 -3.93 -13.75
C THR A 174 19.45 -4.57 -12.38
N GLY A 175 18.61 -4.05 -11.46
CA GLY A 175 18.61 -4.45 -10.06
C GLY A 175 19.81 -3.91 -9.25
N LYS A 176 20.63 -3.02 -9.84
CA LYS A 176 21.78 -2.44 -9.15
C LYS A 176 21.36 -1.43 -8.10
N ILE A 177 21.90 -1.54 -6.89
CA ILE A 177 21.72 -0.55 -5.83
C ILE A 177 22.46 0.73 -6.24
N ILE A 178 21.77 1.85 -6.27
CA ILE A 178 22.28 3.19 -6.59
C ILE A 178 22.78 3.86 -5.32
N TRP A 179 21.94 3.88 -4.29
CA TRP A 179 22.28 4.39 -2.96
C TRP A 179 21.50 3.63 -1.89
N LYS A 180 21.97 3.71 -0.66
CA LYS A 180 21.30 3.20 0.53
C LYS A 180 21.24 4.25 1.62
N ARG A 181 20.20 4.21 2.46
CA ARG A 181 20.04 5.08 3.63
C ARG A 181 19.69 4.24 4.86
N ASP A 182 20.40 4.51 5.94
CA ASP A 182 20.12 3.98 7.27
C ASP A 182 19.52 5.10 8.13
N PHE A 183 18.46 4.82 8.87
CA PHE A 183 17.78 5.73 9.80
C PHE A 183 18.02 5.35 11.26
N GLY A 184 18.71 4.26 11.53
CA GLY A 184 18.85 3.62 12.84
C GLY A 184 17.76 2.56 13.08
N THR A 185 17.43 2.31 14.33
CA THR A 185 16.47 1.27 14.73
C THR A 185 15.21 1.88 15.34
N MET A 186 14.06 1.45 14.87
CA MET A 186 12.77 1.72 15.49
C MET A 186 12.58 0.80 16.70
N ALA A 187 11.82 1.24 17.68
CA ALA A 187 11.20 0.39 18.68
C ALA A 187 9.70 0.46 18.44
N THR A 188 9.11 -0.62 17.92
CA THR A 188 7.70 -0.59 17.56
C THR A 188 6.83 -0.92 18.77
N LYS A 189 5.60 -0.41 18.79
CA LYS A 189 4.66 -0.72 19.86
C LYS A 189 4.43 -2.22 19.96
N HIS A 190 4.59 -2.75 21.17
CA HIS A 190 4.51 -4.18 21.47
C HIS A 190 5.50 -5.07 20.69
N GLY A 191 6.49 -4.50 20.00
CA GLY A 191 7.40 -5.26 19.13
C GLY A 191 6.70 -5.87 17.91
N HIS A 192 5.62 -5.26 17.42
CA HIS A 192 4.83 -5.83 16.32
C HIS A 192 5.49 -5.70 14.94
N GLY A 193 6.67 -5.08 14.88
CA GLY A 193 7.42 -4.89 13.64
C GLY A 193 6.97 -3.66 12.85
N GLU A 194 7.56 -3.48 11.69
CA GLU A 194 7.51 -2.27 10.87
C GLU A 194 6.72 -2.50 9.60
N GLY A 195 5.96 -1.50 9.09
CA GLY A 195 5.06 -1.76 7.97
C GLY A 195 4.70 -0.55 7.09
N SER A 196 5.04 0.69 7.47
CA SER A 196 4.75 1.86 6.65
C SER A 196 5.49 1.81 5.32
N SER A 197 4.79 2.00 4.20
CA SER A 197 5.37 2.05 2.85
C SER A 197 5.78 3.48 2.49
N PRO A 198 6.86 3.70 1.70
CA PRO A 198 7.24 5.03 1.24
C PRO A 198 6.24 5.59 0.23
N ALA A 199 6.17 6.92 0.14
CA ALA A 199 5.44 7.63 -0.91
C ALA A 199 6.39 8.47 -1.77
N LEU A 200 6.10 8.58 -3.07
CA LEU A 200 6.96 9.28 -4.04
C LEU A 200 6.14 10.28 -4.85
N LYS A 201 6.65 11.51 -4.95
CA LYS A 201 6.13 12.50 -5.89
C LYS A 201 7.26 13.35 -6.46
N GLY A 202 7.36 13.39 -7.79
CA GLY A 202 8.42 14.13 -8.47
C GLY A 202 9.81 13.64 -8.04
N ASN A 203 10.56 14.52 -7.36
CA ASN A 203 11.89 14.23 -6.84
C ASN A 203 11.92 13.95 -5.34
N THR A 204 10.76 13.93 -4.68
CA THR A 204 10.64 13.83 -3.23
C THR A 204 10.11 12.47 -2.82
N LEU A 205 10.89 11.75 -2.01
CA LEU A 205 10.54 10.46 -1.40
C LEU A 205 10.25 10.69 0.08
N ILE A 206 9.07 10.26 0.55
CA ILE A 206 8.59 10.45 1.92
C ILE A 206 8.65 9.13 2.68
N ILE A 207 9.23 9.19 3.88
CA ILE A 207 9.32 8.07 4.84
C ILE A 207 8.66 8.49 6.15
N ASN A 208 7.68 7.70 6.59
CA ASN A 208 7.15 7.79 7.95
C ASN A 208 8.03 6.95 8.89
N TRP A 209 8.56 7.58 9.94
CA TRP A 209 9.44 7.00 10.96
C TRP A 209 8.81 7.19 12.35
N ASP A 210 7.55 6.75 12.50
CA ASP A 210 6.83 6.82 13.78
C ASP A 210 7.08 5.55 14.60
N HIS A 211 7.62 5.70 15.80
CA HIS A 211 7.93 4.61 16.73
C HIS A 211 7.94 5.07 18.20
N GLU A 212 8.16 4.17 19.15
CA GLU A 212 8.07 4.46 20.59
C GLU A 212 9.21 5.34 21.16
N LYS A 213 10.16 5.76 20.29
CA LYS A 213 11.23 6.71 20.67
C LYS A 213 11.02 8.05 19.97
N GLN A 214 12.04 8.59 19.30
CA GLN A 214 11.97 9.86 18.60
C GLN A 214 11.42 9.67 17.20
N SER A 215 10.15 9.94 17.02
CA SER A 215 9.46 9.88 15.74
C SER A 215 9.82 11.04 14.81
N ALA A 216 9.77 10.79 13.51
CA ALA A 216 10.04 11.76 12.47
C ALA A 216 9.35 11.40 11.15
N ILE A 217 9.18 12.39 10.29
CA ILE A 217 8.94 12.22 8.87
C ILE A 217 10.15 12.75 8.11
N TYR A 218 10.59 11.99 7.12
CA TYR A 218 11.71 12.38 6.24
C TYR A 218 11.21 12.60 4.83
N ALA A 219 11.63 13.70 4.23
CA ALA A 219 11.60 13.90 2.79
C ALA A 219 13.01 13.82 2.24
N LEU A 220 13.21 12.94 1.28
CA LEU A 220 14.52 12.67 0.70
C LEU A 220 14.53 13.02 -0.78
N ASN A 221 15.69 13.49 -1.25
CA ASN A 221 15.96 13.56 -2.68
C ASN A 221 16.07 12.12 -3.22
N LYS A 222 15.19 11.74 -4.13
CA LYS A 222 15.16 10.38 -4.68
C LYS A 222 16.43 9.95 -5.41
N LEU A 223 17.22 10.92 -5.91
CA LEU A 223 18.45 10.63 -6.66
C LEU A 223 19.65 10.38 -5.76
N THR A 224 19.71 11.05 -4.58
CA THR A 224 20.87 10.99 -3.68
C THR A 224 20.58 10.30 -2.34
N GLY A 225 19.32 10.20 -1.92
CA GLY A 225 18.92 9.71 -0.60
C GLY A 225 19.17 10.72 0.52
N GLU A 226 19.60 11.95 0.22
CA GLU A 226 19.83 13.02 1.20
C GLU A 226 18.51 13.66 1.62
N ASN A 227 18.50 14.21 2.85
CA ASN A 227 17.32 14.92 3.33
C ASN A 227 17.11 16.20 2.51
N LEU A 228 15.92 16.36 1.97
CA LEU A 228 15.38 17.67 1.57
C LEU A 228 14.89 18.42 2.81
N TRP A 229 14.18 17.72 3.68
CA TRP A 229 13.79 18.19 5.01
C TRP A 229 13.51 16.99 5.93
N LYS A 230 13.46 17.28 7.24
CA LYS A 230 13.06 16.36 8.31
C LYS A 230 12.15 17.10 9.27
N ALA A 231 11.01 16.53 9.62
CA ALA A 231 10.14 17.05 10.66
C ALA A 231 10.11 16.06 11.84
N GLU A 232 10.54 16.52 13.02
CA GLU A 232 10.41 15.72 14.25
C GLU A 232 8.96 15.72 14.70
N ARG A 233 8.54 14.58 15.28
CA ARG A 233 7.17 14.34 15.70
C ARG A 233 7.13 13.83 17.13
N LYS A 234 6.12 14.28 17.87
CA LYS A 234 5.76 13.70 19.18
C LYS A 234 4.65 12.68 18.97
N GLU A 235 4.99 11.58 18.33
CA GLU A 235 4.06 10.50 18.02
C GLU A 235 4.64 9.18 18.55
N VAL A 236 3.76 8.23 18.84
CA VAL A 236 4.09 6.83 19.05
C VAL A 236 3.97 6.06 17.73
N THR A 237 4.24 4.77 17.74
CA THR A 237 4.18 3.93 16.55
C THR A 237 2.89 4.12 15.75
N SER A 238 3.03 4.43 14.48
CA SER A 238 1.97 4.33 13.48
C SER A 238 2.47 3.56 12.26
N TRP A 239 1.66 2.64 11.77
CA TRP A 239 1.97 1.82 10.58
C TRP A 239 1.38 2.41 9.30
N SER A 240 0.64 3.50 9.42
CA SER A 240 0.01 4.21 8.30
C SER A 240 1.06 4.69 7.31
N SER A 241 0.84 4.41 6.03
CA SER A 241 1.68 4.93 4.96
C SER A 241 1.32 6.38 4.63
N PRO A 242 2.31 7.24 4.28
CA PRO A 242 2.06 8.59 3.83
C PRO A 242 1.18 8.63 2.58
N LEU A 243 0.27 9.60 2.53
CA LEU A 243 -0.51 9.90 1.33
C LEU A 243 -0.13 11.29 0.82
N ILE A 244 0.22 11.42 -0.46
CA ILE A 244 0.50 12.71 -1.08
C ILE A 244 -0.70 13.13 -1.91
N VAL A 245 -1.22 14.34 -1.64
CA VAL A 245 -2.39 14.91 -2.31
C VAL A 245 -2.09 16.30 -2.86
N GLU A 246 -2.81 16.70 -3.90
CA GLU A 246 -2.83 18.08 -4.41
C GLU A 246 -4.07 18.80 -3.89
N VAL A 247 -3.86 19.91 -3.22
CA VAL A 247 -4.94 20.77 -2.71
C VAL A 247 -4.53 22.23 -2.87
N ASP A 248 -5.38 23.05 -3.46
CA ASP A 248 -5.14 24.49 -3.65
C ASP A 248 -3.77 24.78 -4.29
N ASN A 249 -3.39 24.02 -5.32
CA ASN A 249 -2.11 24.05 -6.02
C ASN A 249 -0.88 23.76 -5.12
N THR A 250 -1.10 23.15 -3.97
CA THR A 250 -0.05 22.75 -3.03
C THR A 250 -0.03 21.25 -2.86
N SER A 251 1.14 20.61 -3.02
CA SER A 251 1.31 19.20 -2.66
C SER A 251 1.44 19.06 -1.15
N GLN A 252 0.57 18.27 -0.56
CA GLN A 252 0.56 17.99 0.89
C GLN A 252 0.85 16.52 1.16
N VAL A 253 1.64 16.26 2.20
CA VAL A 253 1.87 14.90 2.74
C VAL A 253 0.97 14.73 3.95
N ILE A 254 0.06 13.76 3.90
CA ILE A 254 -0.85 13.45 4.99
C ILE A 254 -0.35 12.22 5.73
N ILE A 255 -0.17 12.34 7.04
CA ILE A 255 0.18 11.25 7.94
C ILE A 255 -0.93 11.08 8.98
N SER A 256 -1.48 9.88 9.03
CA SER A 256 -2.41 9.46 10.07
C SER A 256 -1.60 8.88 11.23
N ALA A 257 -1.73 9.46 12.43
CA ALA A 257 -1.02 9.01 13.61
C ALA A 257 -1.88 9.12 14.87
N THR A 258 -1.35 8.66 16.00
CA THR A 258 -2.10 8.48 17.25
C THR A 258 -2.60 9.80 17.83
N ASP A 259 -1.70 10.78 18.04
CA ASP A 259 -2.03 12.04 18.67
C ASP A 259 -2.62 13.04 17.67
N ARG A 260 -1.99 13.14 16.50
CA ARG A 260 -2.38 14.11 15.48
C ARG A 260 -2.30 13.53 14.07
N ILE A 261 -3.37 13.70 13.31
CA ILE A 261 -3.33 13.67 11.86
C ILE A 261 -2.71 14.98 11.42
N ARG A 262 -1.74 14.97 10.51
CA ARG A 262 -1.10 16.18 10.01
C ARG A 262 -0.97 16.19 8.50
N GLY A 263 -1.22 17.36 7.90
CA GLY A 263 -0.84 17.72 6.54
C GLY A 263 0.41 18.58 6.54
N TYR A 264 1.46 18.09 5.88
CA TYR A 264 2.73 18.79 5.71
C TYR A 264 2.86 19.32 4.30
N ASP A 265 3.47 20.49 4.12
CA ASP A 265 3.91 20.96 2.80
C ASP A 265 5.00 20.02 2.28
N LEU A 266 4.83 19.49 1.06
CA LEU A 266 5.79 18.56 0.47
C LEU A 266 7.17 19.18 0.24
N ASN A 267 7.24 20.51 0.05
CA ASN A 267 8.48 21.18 -0.34
C ASN A 267 9.40 21.46 0.87
N ASP A 268 8.83 21.84 2.02
CA ASP A 268 9.61 22.31 3.17
C ASP A 268 9.30 21.60 4.49
N GLY A 269 8.27 20.75 4.53
CA GLY A 269 7.90 19.96 5.70
C GLY A 269 7.20 20.73 6.81
N ARG A 270 6.84 22.03 6.59
CA ARG A 270 6.03 22.78 7.57
C ARG A 270 4.64 22.15 7.69
N ILE A 271 4.11 22.16 8.89
CA ILE A 271 2.73 21.73 9.14
C ILE A 271 1.79 22.78 8.56
N ILE A 272 0.92 22.39 7.64
CA ILE A 272 -0.13 23.24 7.09
C ILE A 272 -1.33 23.21 8.02
N TRP A 273 -1.76 22.01 8.42
CA TRP A 273 -2.87 21.79 9.34
C TRP A 273 -2.65 20.52 10.19
N GLU A 274 -3.33 20.45 11.31
CA GLU A 274 -3.40 19.25 12.14
C GLU A 274 -4.81 19.03 12.70
N CYS A 275 -5.14 17.78 13.03
CA CYS A 275 -6.43 17.37 13.56
C CYS A 275 -6.26 16.25 14.59
N SER A 276 -7.01 16.28 15.67
CA SER A 276 -7.13 15.19 16.64
C SER A 276 -8.20 14.18 16.22
N GLY A 277 -8.35 13.12 16.99
CA GLY A 277 -9.49 12.20 16.91
C GLY A 277 -9.14 10.76 16.63
N MET A 278 -7.88 10.45 16.39
CA MET A 278 -7.39 9.08 16.27
C MET A 278 -7.05 8.47 17.64
N SER A 279 -6.56 7.26 17.67
CA SER A 279 -6.09 6.57 18.88
C SER A 279 -4.86 5.71 18.60
N ASN A 280 -4.39 5.01 19.61
CA ASN A 280 -3.26 4.08 19.47
C ASN A 280 -3.45 3.07 18.32
N ASN A 281 -2.33 2.54 17.82
CA ASN A 281 -2.28 1.54 16.77
C ASN A 281 -2.97 2.00 15.48
N VAL A 282 -2.55 3.16 14.96
CA VAL A 282 -2.99 3.61 13.64
C VAL A 282 -2.30 2.78 12.57
N VAL A 283 -3.04 1.85 11.96
CA VAL A 283 -2.56 0.96 10.90
C VAL A 283 -3.13 1.36 9.55
N ALA A 284 -4.44 1.60 9.48
CA ALA A 284 -5.12 1.96 8.25
C ALA A 284 -4.56 3.28 7.68
N SER A 285 -4.20 3.27 6.42
CA SER A 285 -3.70 4.45 5.72
C SER A 285 -4.85 5.28 5.13
N PRO A 286 -4.64 6.60 4.99
CA PRO A 286 -5.65 7.50 4.45
C PRO A 286 -5.95 7.21 2.97
N VAL A 287 -7.16 7.59 2.55
CA VAL A 287 -7.58 7.67 1.14
C VAL A 287 -8.14 9.05 0.86
N SER A 288 -8.03 9.54 -0.39
CA SER A 288 -8.46 10.91 -0.72
C SER A 288 -9.07 11.02 -2.11
N GLU A 289 -10.02 11.94 -2.24
CA GLU A 289 -10.64 12.32 -3.50
C GLU A 289 -11.15 13.75 -3.43
N ASN A 290 -10.93 14.53 -4.47
CA ASN A 290 -11.49 15.88 -4.64
C ASN A 290 -11.23 16.82 -3.44
N GLY A 291 -9.98 16.91 -2.95
CA GLY A 291 -9.60 17.77 -1.84
C GLY A 291 -10.13 17.32 -0.47
N LYS A 292 -10.57 16.08 -0.34
CA LYS A 292 -11.05 15.48 0.91
C LYS A 292 -10.21 14.25 1.25
N VAL A 293 -9.99 14.02 2.54
CA VAL A 293 -9.26 12.85 3.04
C VAL A 293 -10.11 12.10 4.08
N TYR A 294 -9.99 10.78 4.06
CA TYR A 294 -10.70 9.86 4.94
C TYR A 294 -9.70 8.97 5.66
N LEU A 295 -9.78 8.97 6.98
CA LEU A 295 -8.81 8.31 7.87
C LEU A 295 -9.55 7.57 8.97
N GLY A 296 -9.02 6.45 9.42
CA GLY A 296 -9.67 5.71 10.50
C GLY A 296 -8.72 4.85 11.31
N CYS A 297 -9.18 4.50 12.51
CA CYS A 297 -8.53 3.55 13.42
C CYS A 297 -9.59 2.81 14.24
N SER A 298 -9.19 1.71 14.91
CA SER A 298 -10.17 0.85 15.59
C SER A 298 -9.59 0.05 16.77
N TYR A 299 -8.50 0.48 17.38
CA TYR A 299 -7.88 -0.24 18.50
C TYR A 299 -8.49 0.19 19.84
N ASP A 300 -7.94 1.21 20.52
CA ASP A 300 -8.46 1.67 21.83
C ASP A 300 -9.76 2.48 21.65
N LYS A 301 -9.73 3.41 20.72
CA LYS A 301 -10.90 4.18 20.29
C LYS A 301 -11.17 3.88 18.83
N ARG A 302 -12.42 3.93 18.49
CA ARG A 302 -12.85 3.80 17.11
C ARG A 302 -13.06 5.17 16.52
N ALA A 303 -12.47 5.42 15.35
CA ALA A 303 -12.65 6.65 14.60
C ALA A 303 -12.61 6.39 13.09
N LEU A 304 -13.49 7.05 12.37
CA LEU A 304 -13.42 7.28 10.95
C LEU A 304 -13.80 8.74 10.73
N ILE A 305 -12.88 9.51 10.15
CA ILE A 305 -12.97 10.96 10.05
C ILE A 305 -12.85 11.35 8.58
N ALA A 306 -13.69 12.27 8.13
CA ALA A 306 -13.59 12.92 6.83
C ALA A 306 -13.21 14.39 7.01
N ILE A 307 -12.19 14.83 6.33
CA ILE A 307 -11.65 16.18 6.40
C ILE A 307 -11.67 16.82 5.01
N ASN A 308 -12.23 18.03 4.91
CA ASN A 308 -12.10 18.89 3.76
C ASN A 308 -10.75 19.65 3.87
N LEU A 309 -9.88 19.45 2.91
CA LEU A 309 -8.53 20.00 2.91
C LEU A 309 -8.46 21.41 2.29
N ASN A 310 -9.47 21.81 1.51
CA ASN A 310 -9.47 23.11 0.84
C ASN A 310 -9.47 24.23 1.88
N GLY A 311 -8.45 25.07 1.89
CA GLY A 311 -8.27 26.16 2.83
C GLY A 311 -7.92 25.75 4.28
N ALA A 312 -7.70 24.45 4.56
CA ALA A 312 -7.36 23.95 5.90
C ALA A 312 -6.01 24.51 6.38
N LYS A 313 -5.97 25.11 7.60
CA LYS A 313 -4.77 25.69 8.22
C LYS A 313 -4.84 25.60 9.73
N GLY A 314 -3.69 25.34 10.38
CA GLY A 314 -3.59 25.26 11.84
C GLY A 314 -4.32 24.06 12.44
N ASP A 315 -4.79 24.16 13.68
CA ASP A 315 -5.59 23.11 14.30
C ASP A 315 -7.04 23.19 13.80
N ILE A 316 -7.46 22.16 13.07
CA ILE A 316 -8.80 22.07 12.46
C ILE A 316 -9.75 21.15 13.23
N THR A 317 -9.37 20.66 14.41
CA THR A 317 -10.10 19.62 15.16
C THR A 317 -11.58 19.93 15.32
N ASP A 318 -11.92 21.14 15.80
CA ASP A 318 -13.30 21.53 16.10
C ASP A 318 -13.85 22.55 15.08
N THR A 319 -13.42 22.43 13.82
CA THR A 319 -13.84 23.33 12.75
C THR A 319 -14.71 22.61 11.71
N SER A 320 -15.30 23.39 10.80
CA SER A 320 -16.07 22.86 9.67
C SER A 320 -15.23 22.07 8.64
N HIS A 321 -13.89 22.06 8.76
CA HIS A 321 -13.03 21.20 7.96
C HIS A 321 -13.24 19.73 8.29
N VAL A 322 -13.57 19.37 9.54
CA VAL A 322 -14.04 18.03 9.89
C VAL A 322 -15.48 17.90 9.43
N MET A 323 -15.67 17.35 8.22
CA MET A 323 -16.98 17.25 7.56
C MET A 323 -17.94 16.34 8.36
N TRP A 324 -17.42 15.21 8.80
CA TRP A 324 -18.10 14.25 9.65
C TRP A 324 -17.09 13.31 10.33
N SER A 325 -17.53 12.73 11.44
CA SER A 325 -16.79 11.65 12.11
C SER A 325 -17.77 10.61 12.66
N THR A 326 -17.29 9.38 12.82
CA THR A 326 -18.05 8.29 13.45
C THR A 326 -17.12 7.38 14.24
N ASN A 327 -17.65 6.81 15.32
CA ASN A 327 -16.99 5.78 16.12
C ASN A 327 -17.64 4.39 15.95
N LYS A 328 -18.52 4.24 14.98
CA LYS A 328 -19.23 3.00 14.71
C LYS A 328 -18.58 2.27 13.53
N ARG A 329 -18.14 1.02 13.78
CA ARG A 329 -17.62 0.15 12.70
C ARG A 329 -16.58 0.85 11.85
N THR A 330 -15.40 1.03 12.39
CA THR A 330 -14.30 1.78 11.76
C THR A 330 -13.21 0.82 11.23
N PRO A 331 -12.40 1.22 10.25
CA PRO A 331 -11.31 0.38 9.73
C PRO A 331 -10.23 0.15 10.80
N TYR A 332 -9.58 -1.02 10.75
CA TYR A 332 -8.44 -1.30 11.63
C TYR A 332 -7.16 -1.58 10.83
N VAL A 333 -6.88 -2.83 10.44
CA VAL A 333 -5.69 -3.16 9.67
C VAL A 333 -5.91 -2.92 8.17
N PRO A 334 -6.97 -3.47 7.53
CA PRO A 334 -7.24 -3.11 6.16
C PRO A 334 -7.59 -1.63 6.04
N SER A 335 -6.88 -0.93 5.17
CA SER A 335 -7.19 0.46 4.85
C SER A 335 -8.53 0.56 4.10
N PRO A 336 -9.29 1.65 4.28
CA PRO A 336 -10.52 1.84 3.53
C PRO A 336 -10.24 1.92 2.02
N LEU A 337 -11.20 1.51 1.22
CA LEU A 337 -11.25 1.73 -0.21
C LEU A 337 -12.19 2.88 -0.50
N LEU A 338 -11.70 3.90 -1.19
CA LEU A 338 -12.53 4.98 -1.73
C LEU A 338 -12.71 4.74 -3.22
N TYR A 339 -13.94 4.46 -3.63
CA TYR A 339 -14.25 4.17 -5.02
C TYR A 339 -15.56 4.83 -5.45
N LYS A 340 -15.45 5.76 -6.41
CA LYS A 340 -16.60 6.49 -6.99
C LYS A 340 -17.52 7.08 -5.91
N GLY A 341 -16.93 7.87 -4.97
CA GLY A 341 -17.66 8.55 -3.90
C GLY A 341 -18.21 7.64 -2.78
N THR A 342 -17.81 6.37 -2.77
CA THR A 342 -18.22 5.40 -1.75
C THR A 342 -17.02 4.86 -0.99
N LEU A 343 -17.11 4.84 0.33
CA LEU A 343 -16.14 4.22 1.22
C LEU A 343 -16.56 2.78 1.52
N TYR A 344 -15.66 1.84 1.26
CA TYR A 344 -15.74 0.43 1.66
C TYR A 344 -14.67 0.16 2.70
N TYR A 345 -15.05 -0.33 3.86
CA TYR A 345 -14.10 -0.65 4.92
C TYR A 345 -14.55 -1.83 5.76
N LEU A 346 -13.58 -2.55 6.28
CA LEU A 346 -13.77 -3.75 7.08
C LEU A 346 -13.53 -3.43 8.55
N SER A 347 -14.46 -3.86 9.39
CA SER A 347 -14.34 -3.71 10.83
C SER A 347 -13.48 -4.82 11.40
N HIS A 348 -12.36 -4.46 11.99
CA HIS A 348 -11.39 -5.42 12.57
C HIS A 348 -10.83 -6.39 11.50
N TYR A 349 -10.49 -7.62 11.90
CA TYR A 349 -10.05 -8.70 10.99
C TYR A 349 -11.23 -9.52 10.46
N GLN A 350 -12.44 -9.11 10.75
CA GLN A 350 -13.66 -9.85 10.46
C GLN A 350 -14.24 -9.42 9.11
N GLY A 351 -14.93 -10.32 8.46
CA GLY A 351 -15.66 -10.06 7.24
C GLY A 351 -16.91 -9.19 7.44
N ILE A 352 -16.82 -8.12 8.23
CA ILE A 352 -17.91 -7.15 8.43
C ILE A 352 -17.61 -5.93 7.56
N LEU A 353 -18.25 -5.88 6.40
CA LEU A 353 -18.12 -4.80 5.43
C LEU A 353 -19.12 -3.69 5.70
N SER A 354 -18.63 -2.47 5.80
CA SER A 354 -19.41 -1.24 5.84
C SER A 354 -19.31 -0.50 4.52
N VAL A 355 -20.42 0.06 4.05
CA VAL A 355 -20.53 0.83 2.81
C VAL A 355 -21.15 2.19 3.15
N THR A 356 -20.41 3.26 2.90
CA THR A 356 -20.74 4.60 3.40
C THR A 356 -20.57 5.63 2.28
N HIS A 357 -21.47 6.58 2.17
CA HIS A 357 -21.30 7.75 1.31
C HIS A 357 -20.11 8.57 1.81
N ALA A 358 -19.07 8.74 0.99
CA ALA A 358 -17.88 9.46 1.38
C ALA A 358 -18.18 10.90 1.80
N GLU A 359 -19.03 11.60 1.06
CA GLU A 359 -19.38 13.00 1.31
C GLU A 359 -20.09 13.24 2.63
N SER A 360 -21.04 12.40 3.00
CA SER A 360 -21.93 12.65 4.14
C SER A 360 -21.68 11.75 5.35
N GLY A 361 -20.85 10.74 5.24
CA GLY A 361 -20.65 9.73 6.30
C GLY A 361 -21.87 8.84 6.57
N LYS A 362 -22.96 9.02 5.84
CA LYS A 362 -24.17 8.21 6.01
C LYS A 362 -23.95 6.80 5.48
N THR A 363 -24.43 5.81 6.22
CA THR A 363 -24.46 4.43 5.75
C THR A 363 -25.22 4.36 4.42
N LYS A 364 -24.60 3.84 3.39
CA LYS A 364 -25.21 3.60 2.09
C LYS A 364 -25.98 2.27 2.13
N SER A 365 -25.31 1.23 2.67
CA SER A 365 -25.92 -0.07 2.92
C SER A 365 -25.10 -0.88 3.92
N GLY A 366 -25.62 -2.00 4.40
CA GLY A 366 -24.98 -2.87 5.39
C GLY A 366 -25.10 -2.41 6.85
N PRO A 367 -24.27 -2.91 7.77
CA PRO A 367 -23.08 -3.72 7.51
C PRO A 367 -23.41 -5.11 6.99
N PHE A 368 -22.60 -5.61 6.09
CA PHE A 368 -22.71 -6.97 5.58
C PHE A 368 -21.74 -7.87 6.32
N ARG A 369 -22.24 -8.97 6.90
CA ARG A 369 -21.39 -10.03 7.44
C ARG A 369 -21.11 -11.03 6.31
N ILE A 370 -19.85 -11.19 5.99
CA ILE A 370 -19.36 -12.15 5.00
C ILE A 370 -18.72 -13.28 5.79
N ASP A 371 -19.52 -14.27 6.21
CA ASP A 371 -19.12 -15.32 7.17
C ASP A 371 -17.94 -16.18 6.68
N SER A 372 -17.74 -16.28 5.38
CA SER A 372 -16.60 -16.98 4.75
C SER A 372 -15.29 -16.20 4.78
N LEU A 373 -15.30 -14.90 5.12
CA LEU A 373 -14.10 -14.07 5.23
C LEU A 373 -13.66 -13.92 6.69
N ARG A 374 -12.50 -14.44 6.98
CA ARG A 374 -11.83 -14.30 8.29
C ARG A 374 -10.38 -13.86 8.10
N GLU A 375 -9.79 -13.31 9.15
CA GLU A 375 -8.38 -12.87 9.15
C GLU A 375 -8.01 -12.02 7.92
N ILE A 376 -8.71 -10.91 7.72
CA ILE A 376 -8.47 -10.02 6.60
C ILE A 376 -7.44 -8.97 7.02
N TYR A 377 -6.26 -9.02 6.40
CA TYR A 377 -5.18 -8.05 6.57
C TYR A 377 -4.96 -7.21 5.32
N SER A 378 -5.21 -7.78 4.15
CA SER A 378 -5.12 -7.09 2.87
C SER A 378 -6.20 -6.00 2.75
N SER A 379 -5.82 -4.85 2.19
CA SER A 379 -6.77 -3.78 1.89
C SER A 379 -7.54 -4.09 0.60
N PRO A 380 -8.84 -3.81 0.53
CA PRO A 380 -9.63 -3.99 -0.68
C PRO A 380 -9.11 -3.16 -1.85
N VAL A 381 -9.27 -3.68 -3.08
CA VAL A 381 -8.97 -2.97 -4.32
C VAL A 381 -10.16 -2.99 -5.27
N ALA A 382 -10.23 -2.03 -6.20
CA ALA A 382 -11.36 -1.93 -7.13
C ALA A 382 -10.93 -1.66 -8.58
N ALA A 383 -11.70 -2.24 -9.50
CA ALA A 383 -11.66 -1.98 -10.94
C ALA A 383 -13.01 -2.32 -11.59
N SER A 384 -13.38 -1.65 -12.69
CA SER A 384 -14.56 -1.98 -13.52
C SER A 384 -15.84 -2.24 -12.74
N ASN A 385 -16.15 -1.39 -11.74
CA ASN A 385 -17.32 -1.54 -10.84
C ASN A 385 -17.33 -2.84 -10.01
N HIS A 386 -16.14 -3.39 -9.71
CA HIS A 386 -15.98 -4.56 -8.84
C HIS A 386 -14.98 -4.25 -7.72
N ILE A 387 -15.26 -4.77 -6.52
CA ILE A 387 -14.39 -4.69 -5.36
C ILE A 387 -13.89 -6.10 -5.05
N TYR A 388 -12.59 -6.22 -4.84
CA TYR A 388 -11.88 -7.47 -4.53
C TYR A 388 -11.43 -7.43 -3.07
N ILE A 389 -11.86 -8.39 -2.26
CA ILE A 389 -11.55 -8.52 -0.84
C ILE A 389 -10.91 -9.88 -0.61
N THR A 390 -9.65 -9.91 -0.20
CA THR A 390 -8.86 -11.13 -0.04
C THR A 390 -8.59 -11.41 1.43
N SER A 391 -8.75 -12.66 1.90
CA SER A 391 -8.43 -13.11 3.25
C SER A 391 -7.14 -13.90 3.31
N ARG A 392 -6.56 -14.04 4.50
CA ARG A 392 -5.38 -14.88 4.73
C ARG A 392 -5.64 -16.36 4.43
N GLU A 393 -6.86 -16.80 4.55
CA GLU A 393 -7.24 -18.18 4.23
C GLU A 393 -7.28 -18.50 2.72
N GLY A 394 -6.83 -17.58 1.86
CA GLY A 394 -6.79 -17.79 0.40
C GLY A 394 -8.09 -17.51 -0.34
N LEU A 395 -9.13 -17.03 0.36
CA LEU A 395 -10.40 -16.67 -0.26
C LEU A 395 -10.39 -15.22 -0.71
N THR A 396 -10.75 -14.96 -1.97
CA THR A 396 -11.06 -13.64 -2.49
C THR A 396 -12.52 -13.58 -2.91
N ILE A 397 -13.24 -12.62 -2.35
CA ILE A 397 -14.61 -12.33 -2.76
C ILE A 397 -14.58 -11.14 -3.71
N VAL A 398 -15.32 -11.25 -4.81
CA VAL A 398 -15.60 -10.15 -5.72
C VAL A 398 -17.04 -9.72 -5.50
N ILE A 399 -17.25 -8.42 -5.19
CA ILE A 399 -18.56 -7.84 -5.02
C ILE A 399 -18.82 -6.73 -6.03
N SER A 400 -20.10 -6.45 -6.33
CA SER A 400 -20.48 -5.34 -7.20
C SER A 400 -20.30 -3.99 -6.52
N HIS A 401 -20.04 -2.93 -7.32
CA HIS A 401 -20.14 -1.55 -6.91
C HIS A 401 -21.56 -1.05 -7.19
N GLU A 402 -22.45 -1.30 -6.28
CA GLU A 402 -23.87 -0.89 -6.32
C GLU A 402 -24.25 -0.30 -4.97
N ASP A 403 -25.46 0.26 -4.85
CA ASP A 403 -25.97 0.76 -3.58
C ASP A 403 -26.07 -0.35 -2.53
N GLU A 404 -26.48 -1.54 -2.94
CA GLU A 404 -26.41 -2.76 -2.15
C GLU A 404 -25.43 -3.75 -2.82
N PRO A 405 -24.15 -3.74 -2.44
CA PRO A 405 -23.17 -4.65 -3.02
C PRO A 405 -23.54 -6.11 -2.88
N LYS A 406 -23.44 -6.86 -3.98
CA LYS A 406 -23.75 -8.28 -4.02
C LYS A 406 -22.50 -9.09 -4.31
N PRO A 407 -22.31 -10.25 -3.67
CA PRO A 407 -21.26 -11.19 -4.06
C PRO A 407 -21.48 -11.64 -5.52
N ILE A 408 -20.42 -11.53 -6.32
CA ILE A 408 -20.37 -11.98 -7.71
C ILE A 408 -19.64 -13.30 -7.83
N ALA A 409 -18.52 -13.44 -7.11
CA ALA A 409 -17.69 -14.62 -7.14
C ALA A 409 -16.96 -14.85 -5.82
N PHE A 410 -16.67 -16.13 -5.55
CA PHE A 410 -15.86 -16.60 -4.45
C PHE A 410 -14.71 -17.41 -5.04
N ASN A 411 -13.50 -16.89 -4.90
CA ASN A 411 -12.30 -17.43 -5.54
C ASN A 411 -11.35 -17.97 -4.48
N LYS A 412 -10.97 -19.24 -4.57
CA LYS A 412 -10.07 -19.88 -3.61
C LYS A 412 -8.75 -20.25 -4.27
N LEU A 413 -7.64 -19.90 -3.58
CA LEU A 413 -6.29 -20.36 -3.89
C LEU A 413 -5.67 -21.01 -2.66
N GLU A 414 -4.78 -21.96 -2.87
CA GLU A 414 -4.10 -22.71 -1.81
C GLU A 414 -2.83 -22.00 -1.36
N ASP A 415 -3.01 -20.76 -0.86
CA ASP A 415 -1.93 -19.96 -0.27
C ASP A 415 -2.53 -18.99 0.76
N SER A 416 -1.70 -18.30 1.53
CA SER A 416 -2.10 -17.32 2.55
C SER A 416 -1.76 -15.89 2.08
N PHE A 417 -2.74 -14.97 2.15
CA PHE A 417 -2.58 -13.61 1.61
C PHE A 417 -2.72 -12.55 2.69
N SER A 418 -1.62 -11.93 3.08
CA SER A 418 -1.60 -10.71 3.91
C SER A 418 -1.37 -9.44 3.07
N ALA A 419 -0.70 -9.56 1.91
CA ALA A 419 -0.47 -8.47 0.99
C ALA A 419 -1.77 -8.04 0.29
N SER A 420 -1.94 -6.73 0.08
CA SER A 420 -3.02 -6.22 -0.76
C SER A 420 -2.76 -6.57 -2.23
N ALA A 421 -3.82 -6.81 -2.98
CA ALA A 421 -3.74 -7.06 -4.40
C ALA A 421 -3.24 -5.85 -5.18
N ALA A 422 -2.72 -6.08 -6.39
CA ALA A 422 -2.44 -5.05 -7.38
C ALA A 422 -3.21 -5.32 -8.67
N ILE A 423 -3.68 -4.26 -9.33
CA ILE A 423 -4.41 -4.35 -10.60
C ILE A 423 -3.64 -3.56 -11.66
N ALA A 424 -3.24 -4.22 -12.73
CA ALA A 424 -2.53 -3.58 -13.83
C ALA A 424 -3.11 -4.01 -15.18
N GLY A 425 -3.88 -3.13 -15.80
CA GLY A 425 -4.69 -3.45 -16.99
C GLY A 425 -5.71 -4.55 -16.66
N ASN A 426 -5.74 -5.60 -17.44
CA ASN A 426 -6.71 -6.72 -17.28
C ASN A 426 -6.19 -7.84 -16.36
N TYR A 427 -5.18 -7.56 -15.54
CA TYR A 427 -4.58 -8.54 -14.65
C TYR A 427 -4.75 -8.13 -13.20
N LEU A 428 -5.05 -9.13 -12.36
CA LEU A 428 -4.99 -9.05 -10.90
C LEU A 428 -3.76 -9.83 -10.44
N PHE A 429 -2.96 -9.21 -9.58
CA PHE A 429 -1.79 -9.83 -8.99
C PHE A 429 -2.02 -10.04 -7.50
N LEU A 430 -1.93 -11.29 -7.05
CA LEU A 430 -2.02 -11.66 -5.64
C LEU A 430 -0.69 -12.22 -5.17
N ARG A 431 -0.13 -11.64 -4.11
CA ARG A 431 1.05 -12.14 -3.44
C ARG A 431 0.64 -12.95 -2.22
N GLY A 432 0.83 -14.26 -2.31
CA GLY A 432 0.75 -15.17 -1.17
C GLY A 432 2.08 -15.30 -0.42
N GLU A 433 2.09 -16.12 0.61
CA GLU A 433 3.30 -16.48 1.34
C GLU A 433 4.26 -17.29 0.47
N ASN A 434 3.73 -18.17 -0.40
CA ASN A 434 4.50 -19.09 -1.21
C ASN A 434 4.66 -18.63 -2.67
N TYR A 435 3.66 -17.97 -3.24
CA TYR A 435 3.65 -17.64 -4.66
C TYR A 435 3.17 -16.21 -4.92
N LEU A 436 3.66 -15.66 -6.02
CA LEU A 436 3.01 -14.55 -6.72
C LEU A 436 2.14 -15.14 -7.83
N TYR A 437 0.87 -14.79 -7.85
CA TYR A 437 -0.11 -15.20 -8.86
C TYR A 437 -0.41 -14.05 -9.82
N CYS A 438 -0.42 -14.36 -11.13
CA CYS A 438 -0.99 -13.49 -12.16
C CYS A 438 -2.32 -14.07 -12.62
N ILE A 439 -3.38 -13.34 -12.35
CA ILE A 439 -4.76 -13.72 -12.67
C ILE A 439 -5.21 -12.89 -13.87
N GLY A 440 -5.58 -13.56 -14.94
CA GLY A 440 -5.98 -12.94 -16.20
C GLY A 440 -6.76 -13.91 -17.06
N SER A 441 -7.62 -13.41 -17.94
CA SER A 441 -8.31 -14.25 -18.91
C SER A 441 -7.34 -14.69 -20.01
N LYS A 442 -7.27 -15.97 -20.31
CA LYS A 442 -6.56 -16.45 -21.50
C LYS A 442 -7.24 -15.86 -22.72
N GLN A 443 -6.51 -15.11 -23.50
CA GLN A 443 -7.03 -14.65 -24.82
C GLN A 443 -7.36 -15.92 -25.61
N LYS A 444 -8.60 -16.03 -26.10
CA LYS A 444 -8.92 -17.04 -27.12
C LYS A 444 -8.16 -16.63 -28.37
N ASN A 445 -7.16 -17.42 -28.75
CA ASN A 445 -6.52 -17.29 -30.09
C ASN A 445 -7.56 -17.53 -31.16
#